data_8c26a3126941a6c9a489526f649d5b9f
#
_entry.id   8c26a3126941a6c9a489526f649d5b9f
#
_cell.length_a   1.000
_cell.length_b   1.000
_cell.length_c   1.000
_cell.angle_alpha   90.00
_cell.angle_beta   90.00
_cell.angle_gamma   90.00
#
_symmetry.space_group_name_H-M   'P 1'
#
loop_
_entity.id
_entity.type
_entity.pdbx_description
1 polymer ?
#
loop_
_entity_poly.entity_id
_entity_poly.type
_entity_poly.pdbx_seq_one_letter_code
_entity_poly.pdbx_strand_id
1 'polypeptide(L)'
;VAINQILPFGTVPGANVLDPADYQALAARLGGFSAGTAKSKELNTVWRQASFVAAMIGQYIADKTGQDVLDDGDLAALQARFVAALAASPALTGTPTAPTPAAGDKSARIATTAFVAGNFPRIYSINALPTQDVGPIIVMERSEIWGWFANQYFSGYRSPMCGMSASWPMATPPTGWLVEDGAAISVAAYGALAAAIYCGDANNSTAEWGYRCASASSPASSRSTTGGYIVLRDRRGLFERGLDGGRGVDAGRSLWTRQEGTEIPNAVQGAVGGSLSIPVSWGDSPVVVTAQQQNWSAGVNATLTKYRVRPGNVTALPCIKF
;
A
#
# COMPACT_ATOMS: atom_id res chain seq x y z
N VAL A 1 -40.30 18.56 -27.25
CA VAL A 1 -40.77 18.07 -25.96
C VAL A 1 -41.74 16.94 -26.25
N ALA A 2 -41.53 15.77 -25.66
CA ALA A 2 -42.42 14.63 -25.80
C ALA A 2 -43.82 14.95 -25.27
N ILE A 3 -44.85 14.42 -25.90
CA ILE A 3 -46.25 14.67 -25.57
C ILE A 3 -46.79 13.51 -24.77
N ASN A 4 -47.54 13.83 -23.72
CA ASN A 4 -48.36 12.87 -22.97
C ASN A 4 -49.84 13.07 -23.31
N GLN A 5 -50.48 12.11 -23.97
CA GLN A 5 -51.90 12.12 -24.31
C GLN A 5 -52.80 11.51 -23.22
N ILE A 6 -52.19 10.86 -22.19
CA ILE A 6 -52.92 10.37 -21.04
C ILE A 6 -53.18 11.57 -20.11
N LEU A 7 -54.36 12.17 -20.23
CA LEU A 7 -54.67 13.42 -19.55
C LEU A 7 -55.47 13.18 -18.26
N PRO A 8 -55.27 14.00 -17.22
CA PRO A 8 -56.06 13.89 -16.00
C PRO A 8 -57.46 14.43 -16.16
N PHE A 9 -58.42 13.75 -15.59
CA PHE A 9 -59.85 14.12 -15.63
C PHE A 9 -60.23 14.93 -14.36
N GLY A 10 -61.10 15.95 -14.52
CA GLY A 10 -61.74 16.64 -13.40
C GLY A 10 -60.79 17.42 -12.47
N THR A 11 -59.77 18.09 -13.06
CA THR A 11 -58.69 18.77 -12.32
C THR A 11 -58.88 20.26 -12.09
N VAL A 12 -59.86 20.90 -12.76
CA VAL A 12 -60.11 22.34 -12.64
C VAL A 12 -60.70 22.72 -11.23
N PRO A 13 -60.41 23.93 -10.71
CA PRO A 13 -61.06 24.41 -9.50
C PRO A 13 -62.58 24.36 -9.63
N GLY A 14 -63.27 23.82 -8.62
CA GLY A 14 -64.72 23.67 -8.64
C GLY A 14 -65.24 22.48 -9.49
N ALA A 15 -64.39 21.58 -9.94
CA ALA A 15 -64.81 20.35 -10.61
C ALA A 15 -65.86 19.58 -9.83
N ASN A 16 -66.83 18.96 -10.53
CA ASN A 16 -67.91 18.21 -9.92
C ASN A 16 -67.45 16.85 -9.36
N VAL A 17 -66.73 16.92 -8.25
CA VAL A 17 -66.12 15.76 -7.51
C VAL A 17 -66.46 15.86 -6.02
N LEU A 18 -66.36 14.77 -5.30
CA LEU A 18 -66.52 14.77 -3.84
C LEU A 18 -65.29 15.38 -3.14
N ASP A 19 -65.50 16.00 -2.01
CA ASP A 19 -64.38 16.33 -1.11
C ASP A 19 -63.72 15.05 -0.59
N PRO A 20 -62.44 15.09 -0.19
CA PRO A 20 -61.71 13.91 0.26
C PRO A 20 -62.38 13.19 1.45
N ALA A 21 -62.95 13.94 2.39
CA ALA A 21 -63.65 13.37 3.55
C ALA A 21 -64.96 12.65 3.13
N ASP A 22 -65.72 13.24 2.22
CA ASP A 22 -66.95 12.64 1.72
C ASP A 22 -66.69 11.38 0.91
N TYR A 23 -65.61 11.41 0.12
CA TYR A 23 -65.15 10.22 -0.63
C TYR A 23 -64.67 9.11 0.31
N GLN A 24 -63.96 9.46 1.37
CA GLN A 24 -63.50 8.49 2.37
C GLN A 24 -64.68 7.79 3.07
N ALA A 25 -65.76 8.53 3.32
CA ALA A 25 -66.97 8.02 3.98
C ALA A 25 -67.91 7.28 3.01
N LEU A 26 -67.66 7.36 1.68
CA LEU A 26 -68.59 6.78 0.70
C LEU A 26 -68.53 5.24 0.74
N ALA A 27 -69.73 4.62 1.05
CA ALA A 27 -69.85 3.15 1.13
C ALA A 27 -69.44 2.45 -0.18
N ALA A 28 -69.77 3.04 -1.35
CA ALA A 28 -69.42 2.52 -2.66
C ALA A 28 -67.89 2.47 -2.93
N ARG A 29 -67.07 3.21 -2.18
CA ARG A 29 -65.62 3.15 -2.25
C ARG A 29 -65.07 1.77 -1.89
N LEU A 30 -65.67 1.08 -0.97
CA LEU A 30 -65.28 -0.26 -0.53
C LEU A 30 -66.08 -1.37 -1.23
N GLY A 31 -67.38 -1.16 -1.36
CA GLY A 31 -68.33 -2.18 -1.88
C GLY A 31 -68.58 -2.12 -3.38
N GLY A 32 -68.08 -1.09 -4.08
CA GLY A 32 -68.50 -0.78 -5.44
C GLY A 32 -69.87 -0.13 -5.55
N PHE A 33 -70.23 0.29 -6.76
CA PHE A 33 -71.60 0.83 -7.02
C PHE A 33 -72.58 -0.32 -7.15
N SER A 34 -73.72 -0.21 -6.47
CA SER A 34 -74.83 -1.14 -6.61
C SER A 34 -75.77 -0.72 -7.76
N ALA A 35 -76.80 -1.56 -8.06
CA ALA A 35 -77.81 -1.24 -9.04
C ALA A 35 -78.54 0.06 -8.68
N GLY A 36 -78.72 0.95 -9.66
CA GLY A 36 -79.45 2.23 -9.50
C GLY A 36 -78.75 3.37 -10.30
N THR A 37 -79.20 4.61 -10.08
CA THR A 37 -78.63 5.79 -10.72
C THR A 37 -77.35 6.19 -10.02
N ALA A 38 -76.22 6.09 -10.74
CA ALA A 38 -74.94 6.53 -10.24
C ALA A 38 -74.89 8.07 -10.16
N LYS A 39 -74.37 8.60 -9.03
CA LYS A 39 -74.22 10.05 -8.83
C LYS A 39 -72.98 10.53 -9.51
N SER A 40 -73.09 11.54 -10.35
CA SER A 40 -71.96 12.06 -11.15
C SER A 40 -70.74 12.47 -10.29
N LYS A 41 -70.95 13.08 -9.13
CA LYS A 41 -69.85 13.45 -8.21
C LYS A 41 -69.04 12.24 -7.72
N GLU A 42 -69.72 11.16 -7.42
CA GLU A 42 -69.08 9.92 -6.95
C GLU A 42 -68.27 9.27 -8.05
N LEU A 43 -68.82 9.12 -9.26
CA LEU A 43 -68.12 8.60 -10.42
C LEU A 43 -66.93 9.49 -10.87
N ASN A 44 -67.15 10.79 -10.93
CA ASN A 44 -66.12 11.75 -11.29
C ASN A 44 -64.92 11.70 -10.33
N THR A 45 -65.17 11.44 -9.05
CA THR A 45 -64.08 11.30 -8.07
C THR A 45 -63.25 10.07 -8.32
N VAL A 46 -63.86 8.93 -8.64
CA VAL A 46 -63.13 7.70 -9.00
C VAL A 46 -62.32 7.89 -10.26
N TRP A 47 -62.94 8.46 -11.30
CA TRP A 47 -62.24 8.71 -12.59
C TRP A 47 -61.09 9.71 -12.43
N ARG A 48 -61.29 10.78 -11.63
CA ARG A 48 -60.20 11.74 -11.35
C ARG A 48 -59.01 11.05 -10.72
N GLN A 49 -59.20 10.23 -9.68
CA GLN A 49 -58.08 9.56 -8.99
C GLN A 49 -57.35 8.60 -9.93
N ALA A 50 -58.09 7.79 -10.70
CA ALA A 50 -57.49 6.85 -11.66
C ALA A 50 -56.73 7.57 -12.77
N SER A 51 -57.34 8.57 -13.41
CA SER A 51 -56.74 9.33 -14.51
C SER A 51 -55.55 10.18 -14.05
N PHE A 52 -55.59 10.70 -12.81
CA PHE A 52 -54.51 11.51 -12.25
C PHE A 52 -53.23 10.69 -12.11
N VAL A 53 -53.32 9.47 -11.61
CA VAL A 53 -52.16 8.55 -11.50
C VAL A 53 -51.70 8.11 -12.89
N ALA A 54 -52.63 7.80 -13.80
CA ALA A 54 -52.25 7.43 -15.18
C ALA A 54 -51.53 8.57 -15.93
N ALA A 55 -52.05 9.80 -15.80
CA ALA A 55 -51.43 10.98 -16.40
C ALA A 55 -50.01 11.25 -15.82
N MET A 56 -49.83 11.10 -14.52
CA MET A 56 -48.51 11.24 -13.86
C MET A 56 -47.51 10.20 -14.43
N ILE A 57 -47.92 8.94 -14.55
CA ILE A 57 -47.06 7.88 -15.11
C ILE A 57 -46.72 8.17 -16.57
N GLY A 58 -47.74 8.57 -17.39
CA GLY A 58 -47.52 8.96 -18.77
C GLY A 58 -46.54 10.11 -18.90
N GLN A 59 -46.67 11.15 -18.06
CA GLN A 59 -45.73 12.28 -18.05
C GLN A 59 -44.31 11.84 -17.65
N TYR A 60 -44.17 11.01 -16.62
CA TYR A 60 -42.86 10.45 -16.24
C TYR A 60 -42.19 9.69 -17.38
N ILE A 61 -42.95 8.88 -18.12
CA ILE A 61 -42.43 8.15 -19.30
C ILE A 61 -41.96 9.13 -20.35
N ALA A 62 -42.77 10.12 -20.69
CA ALA A 62 -42.44 11.12 -21.70
C ALA A 62 -41.16 11.91 -21.32
N ASP A 63 -41.07 12.37 -20.08
CA ASP A 63 -39.93 13.15 -19.59
C ASP A 63 -38.63 12.33 -19.56
N LYS A 64 -38.69 11.06 -19.18
CA LYS A 64 -37.51 10.20 -19.06
C LYS A 64 -37.04 9.61 -20.38
N THR A 65 -37.95 9.28 -21.30
CA THR A 65 -37.60 8.63 -22.57
C THR A 65 -37.48 9.62 -23.73
N GLY A 66 -38.06 10.80 -23.62
CA GLY A 66 -38.18 11.75 -24.72
C GLY A 66 -39.13 11.30 -25.85
N GLN A 67 -39.94 10.24 -25.61
CA GLN A 67 -40.89 9.67 -26.54
C GLN A 67 -42.33 10.03 -26.16
N ASP A 68 -43.17 10.22 -27.14
CA ASP A 68 -44.59 10.51 -26.94
C ASP A 68 -45.31 9.32 -26.27
N VAL A 69 -46.23 9.61 -25.36
CA VAL A 69 -47.16 8.65 -24.77
C VAL A 69 -48.51 8.88 -25.37
N LEU A 70 -48.94 7.95 -26.20
CA LEU A 70 -50.18 8.06 -26.96
C LEU A 70 -51.33 7.36 -26.26
N ASP A 71 -52.55 7.88 -26.47
CA ASP A 71 -53.82 7.26 -26.04
C ASP A 71 -54.41 6.48 -27.24
N ASP A 72 -53.68 5.44 -27.70
CA ASP A 72 -54.02 4.62 -28.85
C ASP A 72 -54.40 3.18 -28.48
N GLY A 73 -54.47 2.87 -27.19
CA GLY A 73 -54.79 1.53 -26.67
C GLY A 73 -53.65 0.50 -26.79
N ASP A 74 -52.48 0.87 -27.28
CA ASP A 74 -51.31 -0.03 -27.32
C ASP A 74 -50.62 -0.14 -25.95
N LEU A 75 -51.17 -1.04 -25.14
CA LEU A 75 -50.62 -1.34 -23.81
C LEU A 75 -49.18 -1.87 -23.89
N ALA A 76 -48.81 -2.61 -24.95
CA ALA A 76 -47.49 -3.20 -25.07
C ALA A 76 -46.45 -2.10 -25.31
N ALA A 77 -46.75 -1.14 -26.18
CA ALA A 77 -45.86 0.02 -26.41
C ALA A 77 -45.72 0.88 -25.14
N LEU A 78 -46.80 1.12 -24.40
CA LEU A 78 -46.79 1.86 -23.16
C LEU A 78 -45.91 1.16 -22.10
N GLN A 79 -46.05 -0.16 -21.94
CA GLN A 79 -45.22 -0.96 -21.03
C GLN A 79 -43.75 -0.92 -21.38
N ALA A 80 -43.41 -1.07 -22.68
CA ALA A 80 -42.03 -1.00 -23.15
C ALA A 80 -41.39 0.37 -22.83
N ARG A 81 -42.12 1.46 -23.06
CA ARG A 81 -41.67 2.82 -22.73
C ARG A 81 -41.51 3.04 -21.22
N PHE A 82 -42.39 2.48 -20.40
CA PHE A 82 -42.29 2.54 -18.96
C PHE A 82 -41.04 1.82 -18.44
N VAL A 83 -40.74 0.63 -18.95
CA VAL A 83 -39.50 -0.10 -18.63
C VAL A 83 -38.27 0.70 -19.06
N ALA A 84 -38.30 1.30 -20.26
CA ALA A 84 -37.22 2.17 -20.72
C ALA A 84 -37.05 3.41 -19.84
N ALA A 85 -38.13 4.02 -19.37
CA ALA A 85 -38.08 5.16 -18.46
C ALA A 85 -37.46 4.80 -17.10
N LEU A 86 -37.72 3.61 -16.58
CA LEU A 86 -37.11 3.11 -15.33
C LEU A 86 -35.63 2.75 -15.52
N ALA A 87 -35.24 2.30 -16.72
CA ALA A 87 -33.87 1.97 -17.05
C ALA A 87 -33.01 3.20 -17.40
N ALA A 88 -33.62 4.35 -17.70
CA ALA A 88 -32.90 5.59 -17.97
C ALA A 88 -32.20 6.09 -16.69
N SER A 89 -30.86 6.19 -16.76
CA SER A 89 -29.91 6.60 -15.71
C SER A 89 -30.55 7.33 -14.51
N PRO A 90 -30.99 6.64 -13.45
CA PRO A 90 -31.60 7.32 -12.31
C PRO A 90 -30.55 8.08 -11.51
N ALA A 91 -30.76 9.36 -11.25
CA ALA A 91 -29.99 10.09 -10.24
C ALA A 91 -30.42 9.57 -8.85
N LEU A 92 -29.58 8.70 -8.26
CA LEU A 92 -29.85 8.16 -6.93
C LEU A 92 -29.54 9.23 -5.88
N THR A 93 -30.52 9.64 -5.10
CA THR A 93 -30.39 10.58 -3.98
C THR A 93 -30.62 9.88 -2.65
N GLY A 94 -30.13 10.48 -1.56
CA GLY A 94 -30.22 9.86 -0.21
C GLY A 94 -29.14 8.79 0.00
N THR A 95 -29.49 7.69 0.66
CA THR A 95 -28.59 6.56 0.95
C THR A 95 -29.02 5.30 0.20
N PRO A 96 -28.76 5.19 -1.11
CA PRO A 96 -29.13 3.99 -1.86
C PRO A 96 -28.33 2.78 -1.37
N THR A 97 -28.98 1.64 -1.24
CA THR A 97 -28.36 0.38 -0.84
C THR A 97 -28.41 -0.64 -1.96
N ALA A 98 -27.40 -1.51 -2.03
CA ALA A 98 -27.36 -2.64 -2.94
C ALA A 98 -26.79 -3.87 -2.20
N PRO A 99 -27.09 -5.10 -2.63
CA PRO A 99 -26.38 -6.28 -2.14
C PRO A 99 -24.89 -6.16 -2.41
N THR A 100 -24.05 -6.43 -1.41
CA THR A 100 -22.58 -6.40 -1.58
C THR A 100 -22.15 -7.55 -2.50
N PRO A 101 -21.44 -7.27 -3.61
CA PRO A 101 -20.91 -8.31 -4.48
C PRO A 101 -19.90 -9.22 -3.74
N ALA A 102 -19.71 -10.44 -4.24
CA ALA A 102 -18.66 -11.33 -3.71
C ALA A 102 -17.27 -10.77 -4.00
N ALA A 103 -16.28 -11.13 -3.16
CA ALA A 103 -14.88 -10.74 -3.39
C ALA A 103 -14.42 -11.20 -4.78
N GLY A 104 -13.78 -10.28 -5.53
CA GLY A 104 -13.32 -10.55 -6.89
C GLY A 104 -14.39 -10.48 -7.98
N ASP A 105 -15.60 -10.04 -7.70
CA ASP A 105 -16.65 -9.79 -8.70
C ASP A 105 -16.20 -8.72 -9.70
N LYS A 106 -16.18 -9.08 -10.98
CA LYS A 106 -15.80 -8.21 -12.11
C LYS A 106 -17.02 -7.88 -13.01
N SER A 107 -18.22 -8.16 -12.54
CA SER A 107 -19.45 -7.89 -13.27
C SER A 107 -19.82 -6.39 -13.28
N ALA A 108 -20.88 -6.03 -13.97
CA ALA A 108 -21.42 -4.67 -13.99
C ALA A 108 -22.28 -4.33 -12.76
N ARG A 109 -22.18 -5.05 -11.64
CA ARG A 109 -22.91 -4.76 -10.40
C ARG A 109 -22.39 -3.47 -9.76
N ILE A 110 -23.28 -2.80 -9.02
CA ILE A 110 -22.91 -1.61 -8.23
C ILE A 110 -22.00 -2.07 -7.07
N ALA A 111 -20.79 -1.51 -7.01
CA ALA A 111 -19.91 -1.73 -5.89
C ALA A 111 -20.42 -1.00 -4.65
N THR A 112 -20.66 -1.73 -3.56
CA THR A 112 -21.00 -1.12 -2.27
C THR A 112 -19.75 -0.61 -1.56
N THR A 113 -19.92 0.28 -0.57
CA THR A 113 -18.79 0.72 0.29
C THR A 113 -18.14 -0.46 1.01
N ALA A 114 -18.91 -1.48 1.39
CA ALA A 114 -18.38 -2.71 1.98
C ALA A 114 -17.51 -3.51 1.00
N PHE A 115 -17.93 -3.62 -0.26
CA PHE A 115 -17.12 -4.27 -1.31
C PHE A 115 -15.79 -3.53 -1.53
N VAL A 116 -15.83 -2.20 -1.67
CA VAL A 116 -14.62 -1.38 -1.85
C VAL A 116 -13.70 -1.50 -0.63
N ALA A 117 -14.25 -1.36 0.58
CA ALA A 117 -13.45 -1.45 1.81
C ALA A 117 -12.81 -2.82 2.04
N GLY A 118 -13.43 -3.90 1.52
CA GLY A 118 -12.91 -5.27 1.66
C GLY A 118 -11.95 -5.73 0.55
N ASN A 119 -11.94 -5.04 -0.61
CA ASN A 119 -11.16 -5.50 -1.78
C ASN A 119 -10.00 -4.57 -2.17
N PHE A 120 -9.90 -3.39 -1.59
CA PHE A 120 -8.83 -2.44 -1.88
C PHE A 120 -8.06 -2.05 -0.63
N PRO A 121 -6.71 -1.97 -0.71
CA PRO A 121 -5.90 -1.46 0.39
C PRO A 121 -6.34 -0.03 0.73
N ARG A 122 -6.48 0.25 2.02
CA ARG A 122 -6.81 1.60 2.50
C ARG A 122 -5.59 2.50 2.43
N ILE A 123 -5.80 3.77 2.13
CA ILE A 123 -4.73 4.77 2.07
C ILE A 123 -4.62 5.47 3.43
N TYR A 124 -3.40 5.54 3.95
CA TYR A 124 -3.08 6.22 5.21
C TYR A 124 -1.88 7.15 5.05
N SER A 125 -1.85 8.21 5.86
CA SER A 125 -0.64 8.99 6.06
C SER A 125 0.32 8.25 6.98
N ILE A 126 1.63 8.39 6.75
CA ILE A 126 2.68 7.83 7.63
C ILE A 126 2.57 8.35 9.07
N ASN A 127 1.99 9.54 9.26
CA ASN A 127 1.79 10.15 10.57
C ASN A 127 0.49 9.69 11.27
N ALA A 128 -0.32 8.87 10.61
CA ALA A 128 -1.61 8.40 11.12
C ALA A 128 -1.86 6.94 10.72
N LEU A 129 -0.86 6.10 10.96
CA LEU A 129 -0.96 4.66 10.69
C LEU A 129 -1.93 3.99 11.67
N PRO A 130 -2.68 2.96 11.25
CA PRO A 130 -3.51 2.18 12.16
C PRO A 130 -2.68 1.52 13.26
N THR A 131 -3.25 1.45 14.46
CA THR A 131 -2.63 0.80 15.62
C THR A 131 -3.00 -0.69 15.74
N GLN A 132 -3.83 -1.18 14.83
CA GLN A 132 -4.26 -2.58 14.72
C GLN A 132 -4.13 -3.03 13.27
N ASP A 133 -4.04 -4.35 13.06
CA ASP A 133 -4.02 -4.94 11.73
C ASP A 133 -5.40 -4.75 11.04
N VAL A 134 -5.41 -3.99 9.96
CA VAL A 134 -6.57 -3.76 9.10
C VAL A 134 -6.37 -4.33 7.69
N GLY A 135 -5.42 -5.25 7.53
CA GLY A 135 -4.95 -5.75 6.25
C GLY A 135 -3.91 -4.83 5.58
N PRO A 136 -3.46 -5.13 4.37
CA PRO A 136 -2.49 -4.29 3.65
C PRO A 136 -2.99 -2.86 3.48
N ILE A 137 -2.10 -1.88 3.68
CA ILE A 137 -2.40 -0.45 3.52
C ILE A 137 -1.46 0.19 2.50
N ILE A 138 -1.90 1.28 1.88
CA ILE A 138 -1.05 2.16 1.09
C ILE A 138 -0.61 3.32 1.96
N VAL A 139 0.69 3.52 2.10
CA VAL A 139 1.25 4.69 2.78
C VAL A 139 1.50 5.78 1.74
N MET A 140 0.72 6.84 1.80
CA MET A 140 0.64 7.88 0.77
C MET A 140 2.00 8.55 0.51
N GLU A 141 2.72 8.97 1.55
CA GLU A 141 3.99 9.69 1.45
C GLU A 141 5.15 8.79 0.97
N ARG A 142 4.94 7.48 0.91
CA ARG A 142 5.92 6.50 0.42
C ARG A 142 5.53 5.90 -0.93
N SER A 143 4.26 6.02 -1.34
CA SER A 143 3.68 5.33 -2.49
C SER A 143 3.93 3.82 -2.44
N GLU A 144 3.87 3.25 -1.23
CA GLU A 144 4.18 1.85 -0.95
C GLU A 144 3.00 1.15 -0.29
N ILE A 145 2.88 -0.16 -0.55
CA ILE A 145 1.99 -1.04 0.21
C ILE A 145 2.75 -1.57 1.42
N TRP A 146 2.21 -1.28 2.62
CA TRP A 146 2.75 -1.76 3.88
C TRP A 146 1.89 -2.86 4.46
N GLY A 147 2.54 -3.83 5.12
CA GLY A 147 1.90 -4.90 5.86
C GLY A 147 2.02 -4.71 7.36
N TRP A 148 1.08 -5.32 8.10
CA TRP A 148 1.19 -5.45 9.54
C TRP A 148 2.28 -6.46 9.89
N PHE A 149 3.13 -6.08 10.82
CA PHE A 149 4.19 -6.94 11.36
C PHE A 149 4.12 -6.93 12.88
N ALA A 150 4.27 -8.10 13.49
CA ALA A 150 4.31 -8.23 14.96
C ALA A 150 5.36 -9.27 15.38
N ASN A 151 6.24 -8.85 16.25
CA ASN A 151 7.15 -9.73 16.98
C ASN A 151 7.36 -9.19 18.40
N GLN A 152 8.26 -9.78 19.19
CA GLN A 152 8.55 -9.36 20.56
C GLN A 152 9.14 -7.94 20.67
N TYR A 153 9.63 -7.35 19.58
CA TYR A 153 10.31 -6.04 19.60
C TYR A 153 9.50 -4.93 18.92
N PHE A 154 8.54 -5.28 18.05
CA PHE A 154 7.75 -4.31 17.30
C PHE A 154 6.41 -4.88 16.90
N SER A 155 5.36 -4.06 16.98
CA SER A 155 4.05 -4.35 16.42
C SER A 155 3.53 -3.10 15.70
N GLY A 156 3.23 -3.22 14.41
CA GLY A 156 2.76 -2.11 13.58
C GLY A 156 2.96 -2.34 12.10
N TYR A 157 2.61 -1.33 11.32
CA TYR A 157 2.81 -1.32 9.87
C TYR A 157 4.26 -0.98 9.51
N ARG A 158 4.81 -1.67 8.53
CA ARG A 158 6.12 -1.36 7.97
C ARG A 158 6.19 -1.67 6.48
N SER A 159 7.16 -1.05 5.80
CA SER A 159 7.54 -1.41 4.44
C SER A 159 8.02 -2.87 4.39
N PRO A 160 7.66 -3.65 3.37
CA PRO A 160 8.23 -4.99 3.15
C PRO A 160 9.75 -4.94 2.92
N MET A 161 10.28 -3.79 2.49
CA MET A 161 11.72 -3.57 2.30
C MET A 161 12.42 -3.02 3.55
N CYS A 162 11.74 -2.87 4.69
CA CYS A 162 12.35 -2.37 5.93
C CYS A 162 13.55 -3.22 6.35
N GLY A 163 14.70 -2.59 6.54
CA GLY A 163 15.99 -3.24 6.83
C GLY A 163 16.81 -3.62 5.59
N MET A 164 16.28 -3.41 4.38
CA MET A 164 17.02 -3.63 3.14
C MET A 164 18.08 -2.55 2.96
N SER A 165 19.31 -2.96 2.62
CA SER A 165 20.41 -2.07 2.27
C SER A 165 20.50 -1.86 0.77
N ALA A 166 20.86 -0.65 0.35
CA ALA A 166 21.09 -0.29 -1.04
C ALA A 166 22.24 0.71 -1.18
N SER A 167 22.82 0.77 -2.36
CA SER A 167 23.79 1.79 -2.75
C SER A 167 23.09 2.87 -3.56
N TRP A 168 23.19 4.13 -3.13
CA TRP A 168 22.46 5.26 -3.71
C TRP A 168 23.42 6.20 -4.46
N PRO A 169 23.13 6.61 -5.71
CA PRO A 169 24.08 7.40 -6.52
C PRO A 169 24.11 8.90 -6.19
N MET A 170 23.40 9.33 -5.14
CA MET A 170 23.32 10.73 -4.70
C MET A 170 23.96 10.93 -3.33
N ALA A 171 24.35 12.17 -3.01
CA ALA A 171 24.98 12.51 -1.75
C ALA A 171 24.02 12.48 -0.53
N THR A 172 22.72 12.50 -0.76
CA THR A 172 21.69 12.45 0.30
C THR A 172 20.83 11.22 0.11
N PRO A 173 20.40 10.53 1.21
CA PRO A 173 19.54 9.38 1.13
C PRO A 173 18.14 9.78 0.59
N PRO A 174 17.47 8.92 -0.14
CA PRO A 174 16.08 9.17 -0.55
C PRO A 174 15.14 9.11 0.64
N THR A 175 13.96 9.68 0.49
CA THR A 175 12.92 9.65 1.52
C THR A 175 12.62 8.21 1.96
N GLY A 176 12.63 7.96 3.29
CA GLY A 176 12.41 6.62 3.86
C GLY A 176 13.69 5.77 3.97
N TRP A 177 14.86 6.37 3.77
CA TRP A 177 16.14 5.72 3.92
C TRP A 177 17.06 6.50 4.85
N LEU A 178 17.92 5.80 5.58
CA LEU A 178 18.99 6.37 6.38
C LEU A 178 20.35 5.98 5.79
N VAL A 179 21.37 6.78 6.08
CA VAL A 179 22.76 6.42 5.74
C VAL A 179 23.23 5.31 6.69
N GLU A 180 23.92 4.31 6.14
CA GLU A 180 24.57 3.27 6.94
C GLU A 180 25.99 3.72 7.33
N ASP A 181 26.09 4.57 8.34
CA ASP A 181 27.31 5.24 8.80
C ASP A 181 27.73 4.86 10.23
N GLY A 182 27.10 3.83 10.80
CA GLY A 182 27.37 3.40 12.16
C GLY A 182 26.68 4.24 13.25
N ALA A 183 25.81 5.16 12.87
CA ALA A 183 25.09 5.99 13.84
C ALA A 183 24.15 5.17 14.71
N ALA A 184 23.99 5.60 15.98
CA ALA A 184 22.95 5.08 16.86
C ALA A 184 21.67 5.89 16.70
N ILE A 185 20.62 5.25 16.18
CA ILE A 185 19.31 5.85 15.89
C ILE A 185 18.29 5.52 16.98
N SER A 186 17.31 6.41 17.20
CA SER A 186 16.25 6.22 18.19
C SER A 186 15.33 5.05 17.85
N VAL A 187 15.18 4.10 18.77
CA VAL A 187 14.22 2.99 18.65
C VAL A 187 12.77 3.51 18.63
N ALA A 188 12.48 4.59 19.36
CA ALA A 188 11.15 5.18 19.37
C ALA A 188 10.76 5.80 18.01
N ALA A 189 11.73 6.42 17.31
CA ALA A 189 11.49 7.02 15.99
C ALA A 189 11.52 6.00 14.84
N TYR A 190 12.30 4.92 14.97
CA TYR A 190 12.55 3.94 13.93
C TYR A 190 12.27 2.50 14.39
N GLY A 191 11.17 2.30 15.12
CA GLY A 191 10.85 1.01 15.77
C GLY A 191 10.81 -0.18 14.81
N ALA A 192 10.24 0.00 13.62
CA ALA A 192 10.19 -1.04 12.60
C ALA A 192 11.58 -1.44 12.10
N LEU A 193 12.45 -0.46 11.81
CA LEU A 193 13.84 -0.70 11.41
C LEU A 193 14.62 -1.32 12.55
N ALA A 194 14.48 -0.79 13.77
CA ALA A 194 15.14 -1.32 14.94
C ALA A 194 14.84 -2.80 15.13
N ALA A 195 13.56 -3.20 15.02
CA ALA A 195 13.17 -4.61 15.11
C ALA A 195 13.69 -5.47 13.96
N ALA A 196 13.85 -4.88 12.76
CA ALA A 196 14.35 -5.60 11.58
C ALA A 196 15.85 -5.90 11.65
N ILE A 197 16.65 -5.02 12.27
CA ILE A 197 18.12 -5.14 12.31
C ILE A 197 18.67 -5.59 13.66
N TYR A 198 17.83 -5.76 14.69
CA TYR A 198 18.29 -6.11 16.03
C TYR A 198 18.98 -7.47 16.04
N CYS A 199 20.18 -7.49 16.57
CA CYS A 199 21.02 -8.70 16.68
C CYS A 199 20.52 -9.74 17.70
N GLY A 200 19.46 -9.39 18.46
CA GLY A 200 18.92 -10.20 19.55
C GLY A 200 19.64 -10.02 20.89
N ASP A 201 18.93 -10.30 21.98
CA ASP A 201 19.42 -10.07 23.35
C ASP A 201 20.72 -10.81 23.65
N ALA A 202 20.84 -12.05 23.16
CA ALA A 202 22.04 -12.88 23.38
C ALA A 202 23.30 -12.29 22.75
N ASN A 203 23.17 -11.60 21.62
CA ASN A 203 24.29 -11.03 20.87
C ASN A 203 24.51 -9.54 21.18
N ASN A 204 23.66 -8.91 21.98
CA ASN A 204 23.69 -7.46 22.21
C ASN A 204 25.01 -6.97 22.82
N SER A 205 25.70 -7.80 23.59
CA SER A 205 26.97 -7.48 24.23
C SER A 205 28.17 -7.56 23.28
N THR A 206 28.10 -8.34 22.21
CA THR A 206 29.24 -8.68 21.35
C THR A 206 29.11 -8.22 19.89
N ALA A 207 27.88 -8.03 19.40
CA ALA A 207 27.64 -7.65 17.99
C ALA A 207 28.34 -6.34 17.63
N GLU A 208 28.89 -6.25 16.43
CA GLU A 208 29.54 -5.02 15.92
C GLU A 208 28.52 -3.93 15.57
N TRP A 209 27.29 -4.33 15.18
CA TRP A 209 26.17 -3.46 14.82
C TRP A 209 24.85 -4.14 15.13
N GLY A 210 23.74 -3.45 14.99
CA GLY A 210 22.39 -3.98 15.29
C GLY A 210 22.17 -4.22 16.78
N TYR A 211 23.07 -3.80 17.66
CA TYR A 211 22.88 -3.87 19.09
C TYR A 211 22.17 -2.62 19.63
N ARG A 212 21.46 -2.78 20.73
CA ARG A 212 20.81 -1.68 21.44
C ARG A 212 21.72 -1.08 22.49
N CYS A 213 21.57 0.23 22.73
CA CYS A 213 22.35 0.98 23.71
C CYS A 213 21.51 2.09 24.38
N ALA A 214 21.95 2.55 25.54
CA ALA A 214 21.27 3.60 26.28
C ALA A 214 21.65 5.02 25.81
N SER A 215 22.81 5.20 25.18
CA SER A 215 23.34 6.49 24.75
C SER A 215 23.77 6.47 23.29
N ALA A 216 23.27 7.42 22.49
CA ALA A 216 23.68 7.57 21.10
C ALA A 216 25.09 8.13 20.94
N SER A 217 25.59 8.90 21.90
CA SER A 217 26.94 9.49 21.86
C SER A 217 28.05 8.53 22.28
N SER A 218 27.71 7.46 22.98
CA SER A 218 28.66 6.44 23.44
C SER A 218 28.04 5.02 23.34
N PRO A 219 27.73 4.56 22.11
CA PRO A 219 26.95 3.34 21.95
C PRO A 219 27.66 2.10 22.50
N ALA A 220 28.95 1.95 22.21
CA ALA A 220 29.71 0.75 22.57
C ALA A 220 29.84 0.55 24.08
N SER A 221 29.97 1.63 24.86
CA SER A 221 30.09 1.59 26.35
C SER A 221 28.75 1.60 27.08
N SER A 222 27.63 1.84 26.35
CA SER A 222 26.28 1.92 26.93
C SER A 222 25.34 0.82 26.45
N ARG A 223 25.87 -0.34 26.03
CA ARG A 223 25.07 -1.47 25.53
C ARG A 223 24.01 -1.91 26.54
N SER A 224 22.79 -2.07 26.06
CA SER A 224 21.65 -2.48 26.87
C SER A 224 20.54 -3.04 26.01
N THR A 225 20.02 -4.21 26.31
CA THR A 225 18.92 -4.86 25.55
C THR A 225 17.62 -4.06 25.60
N THR A 226 17.46 -3.18 26.59
CA THR A 226 16.34 -2.26 26.74
C THR A 226 16.68 -0.82 26.35
N GLY A 227 17.90 -0.59 25.81
CA GLY A 227 18.37 0.74 25.41
C GLY A 227 17.47 1.41 24.38
N GLY A 228 17.37 2.74 24.44
CA GLY A 228 16.51 3.54 23.56
C GLY A 228 17.07 3.78 22.16
N TYR A 229 18.27 3.29 21.87
CA TYR A 229 18.92 3.45 20.58
C TYR A 229 19.36 2.10 20.01
N ILE A 230 19.50 2.04 18.67
CA ILE A 230 20.08 0.90 17.95
C ILE A 230 21.14 1.38 16.98
N VAL A 231 22.23 0.65 16.86
CA VAL A 231 23.39 1.03 16.05
C VAL A 231 23.27 0.48 14.66
N LEU A 232 23.31 1.36 13.66
CA LEU A 232 23.38 0.99 12.25
C LEU A 232 24.73 0.39 11.89
N ARG A 233 24.79 -0.35 10.78
CA ARG A 233 26.06 -0.75 10.19
C ARG A 233 26.81 0.46 9.65
N ASP A 234 28.13 0.42 9.68
CA ASP A 234 28.97 1.33 8.92
C ASP A 234 29.47 0.62 7.66
N ARG A 235 28.91 0.97 6.52
CA ARG A 235 29.29 0.40 5.22
C ARG A 235 30.17 1.33 4.39
N ARG A 236 30.54 2.48 4.93
CA ARG A 236 31.35 3.47 4.21
C ARG A 236 32.72 2.90 3.87
N GLY A 237 33.08 2.96 2.58
CA GLY A 237 34.38 2.49 2.09
C GLY A 237 34.58 0.97 2.11
N LEU A 238 33.51 0.19 2.32
CA LEU A 238 33.55 -1.27 2.33
C LEU A 238 32.94 -1.84 1.04
N PHE A 239 33.47 -2.98 0.60
CA PHE A 239 32.89 -3.83 -0.43
C PHE A 239 32.08 -4.93 0.22
N GLU A 240 30.91 -5.23 -0.35
CA GLU A 240 30.11 -6.36 0.09
C GLU A 240 30.56 -7.63 -0.61
N ARG A 241 30.72 -8.69 0.17
CA ARG A 241 30.95 -10.05 -0.31
C ARG A 241 29.74 -10.92 0.03
N GLY A 242 29.32 -11.77 -0.89
CA GLY A 242 28.24 -12.72 -0.63
C GLY A 242 28.60 -13.66 0.51
N LEU A 243 27.62 -13.94 1.40
CA LEU A 243 27.79 -14.96 2.44
C LEU A 243 28.05 -16.31 1.79
N ASP A 244 29.02 -17.06 2.32
CA ASP A 244 29.46 -18.36 1.77
C ASP A 244 28.33 -19.40 1.70
N GLY A 245 27.45 -19.42 2.69
CA GLY A 245 26.28 -20.30 2.71
C GLY A 245 26.59 -21.81 2.64
N GLY A 246 27.79 -22.20 3.04
CA GLY A 246 28.25 -23.59 3.01
C GLY A 246 28.96 -24.01 1.71
N ARG A 247 29.25 -23.05 0.81
CA ARG A 247 29.99 -23.32 -0.45
C ARG A 247 31.47 -23.65 -0.24
N GLY A 248 32.03 -23.24 0.91
CA GLY A 248 33.43 -23.51 1.26
C GLY A 248 34.45 -22.52 0.70
N VAL A 249 33.99 -21.40 0.13
CA VAL A 249 34.88 -20.35 -0.44
C VAL A 249 35.33 -19.34 0.61
N ASP A 250 34.53 -19.10 1.63
CA ASP A 250 34.76 -18.17 2.75
C ASP A 250 34.22 -18.77 4.05
N ALA A 251 34.64 -19.98 4.33
CA ALA A 251 34.09 -20.80 5.41
C ALA A 251 34.28 -20.15 6.80
N GLY A 252 33.26 -20.26 7.66
CA GLY A 252 33.31 -19.82 9.04
C GLY A 252 33.07 -18.33 9.27
N ARG A 253 32.79 -17.55 8.22
CA ARG A 253 32.41 -16.15 8.39
C ARG A 253 30.93 -15.99 8.74
N SER A 254 30.67 -15.14 9.71
CA SER A 254 29.33 -14.72 10.06
C SER A 254 28.87 -13.54 9.19
N LEU A 255 27.55 -13.40 9.05
CA LEU A 255 26.95 -12.31 8.30
C LEU A 255 27.45 -10.95 8.83
N TRP A 256 27.85 -10.07 7.90
CA TRP A 256 28.28 -8.69 8.16
C TRP A 256 29.54 -8.52 9.06
N THR A 257 30.35 -9.54 9.20
CA THR A 257 31.68 -9.39 9.82
C THR A 257 32.65 -8.70 8.87
N ARG A 258 33.45 -7.78 9.40
CA ARG A 258 34.47 -7.05 8.63
C ARG A 258 35.68 -7.93 8.37
N GLN A 259 36.26 -7.79 7.18
CA GLN A 259 37.56 -8.34 6.81
C GLN A 259 38.42 -7.23 6.25
N GLU A 260 39.67 -7.15 6.71
CA GLU A 260 40.64 -6.19 6.13
C GLU A 260 41.02 -6.61 4.71
N GLY A 261 41.34 -5.62 3.90
CA GLY A 261 41.86 -5.87 2.54
C GLY A 261 43.19 -6.56 2.57
N THR A 262 43.46 -7.33 1.51
CA THR A 262 44.79 -7.96 1.32
C THR A 262 45.86 -6.89 1.24
N GLU A 263 46.89 -7.02 2.07
CA GLU A 263 48.08 -6.17 2.07
C GLU A 263 49.22 -6.89 1.39
N ILE A 264 49.86 -6.25 0.41
CA ILE A 264 51.06 -6.75 -0.25
C ILE A 264 52.24 -5.88 0.21
N PRO A 265 53.27 -6.47 0.82
CA PRO A 265 54.45 -5.70 1.18
C PRO A 265 55.22 -5.26 -0.07
N ASN A 266 55.68 -4.04 -0.08
CA ASN A 266 56.40 -3.42 -1.20
C ASN A 266 57.83 -4.01 -1.40
N ALA A 267 58.47 -4.42 -0.32
CA ALA A 267 59.80 -5.01 -0.41
C ALA A 267 59.96 -6.14 0.61
N VAL A 268 60.57 -7.22 0.18
CA VAL A 268 61.04 -8.28 1.06
C VAL A 268 62.56 -8.31 0.93
N GLN A 269 63.21 -8.00 2.03
CA GLN A 269 64.66 -8.13 2.08
C GLN A 269 64.99 -9.62 2.29
N GLY A 270 65.45 -10.27 1.23
CA GLY A 270 65.95 -11.63 1.33
C GLY A 270 67.48 -11.64 1.50
N ALA A 271 67.98 -12.65 2.18
CA ALA A 271 69.44 -12.92 2.22
C ALA A 271 69.96 -13.20 0.79
N VAL A 272 71.17 -12.70 0.55
CA VAL A 272 71.83 -12.91 -0.73
C VAL A 272 71.88 -14.43 -1.05
N GLY A 273 71.26 -14.86 -2.14
CA GLY A 273 71.32 -16.23 -2.64
C GLY A 273 70.13 -17.17 -2.28
N GLY A 274 69.05 -16.71 -1.66
CA GLY A 274 67.93 -17.52 -1.35
C GLY A 274 66.69 -17.19 -2.19
N SER A 275 65.90 -18.20 -2.57
CA SER A 275 64.56 -18.01 -3.14
C SER A 275 63.60 -17.56 -2.03
N LEU A 276 62.97 -16.43 -2.19
CA LEU A 276 61.97 -15.95 -1.26
C LEU A 276 60.59 -16.34 -1.77
N SER A 277 59.92 -17.18 -1.02
CA SER A 277 58.48 -17.46 -1.25
C SER A 277 57.67 -16.47 -0.46
N ILE A 278 56.93 -15.64 -1.14
CA ILE A 278 55.91 -14.78 -0.51
C ILE A 278 54.60 -15.54 -0.57
N PRO A 279 54.04 -15.99 0.56
CA PRO A 279 52.72 -16.55 0.54
C PRO A 279 51.72 -15.42 0.28
N VAL A 280 51.15 -15.39 -0.91
CA VAL A 280 49.99 -14.56 -1.21
C VAL A 280 48.75 -15.39 -0.89
N SER A 281 48.19 -15.20 0.27
CA SER A 281 46.90 -15.80 0.55
C SER A 281 45.80 -14.97 -0.12
N TRP A 282 45.23 -15.49 -1.18
CA TRP A 282 43.92 -15.11 -1.64
C TRP A 282 42.97 -15.79 -0.66
N GLY A 283 42.00 -15.06 -0.06
CA GLY A 283 41.18 -15.52 1.03
C GLY A 283 40.67 -16.97 1.04
N ASP A 284 40.70 -17.65 -0.11
CA ASP A 284 40.06 -18.95 -0.29
C ASP A 284 41.03 -20.08 -0.66
N SER A 285 42.27 -19.77 -1.04
CA SER A 285 43.32 -20.78 -1.28
C SER A 285 44.68 -20.12 -1.24
N PRO A 286 45.66 -20.66 -0.49
CA PRO A 286 47.04 -20.19 -0.55
C PRO A 286 47.61 -20.55 -1.92
N VAL A 287 47.83 -19.55 -2.75
CA VAL A 287 48.63 -19.71 -3.98
C VAL A 287 50.03 -19.27 -3.67
N VAL A 288 51.00 -20.20 -3.73
CA VAL A 288 52.39 -19.87 -3.62
C VAL A 288 52.87 -19.42 -5.00
N VAL A 289 53.13 -18.13 -5.13
CA VAL A 289 53.79 -17.57 -6.34
C VAL A 289 55.28 -17.33 -6.04
N THR A 290 56.15 -17.88 -6.84
CA THR A 290 57.57 -17.60 -6.77
C THR A 290 57.79 -16.21 -7.35
N ALA A 291 58.10 -15.23 -6.50
CA ALA A 291 58.44 -13.90 -6.95
C ALA A 291 59.89 -13.88 -7.45
N GLN A 292 60.13 -13.28 -8.63
CA GLN A 292 61.47 -13.02 -9.08
C GLN A 292 62.17 -11.97 -8.20
N GLN A 293 63.38 -12.27 -7.76
CA GLN A 293 64.19 -11.41 -6.93
C GLN A 293 64.59 -10.13 -7.70
N GLN A 294 64.17 -8.98 -7.20
CA GLN A 294 64.82 -7.73 -7.63
C GLN A 294 66.08 -7.51 -6.78
N ASN A 295 67.18 -7.40 -7.42
CA ASN A 295 68.50 -7.06 -6.81
C ASN A 295 68.49 -5.61 -6.33
N TRP A 296 68.45 -5.40 -5.04
CA TRP A 296 68.63 -4.09 -4.39
C TRP A 296 70.05 -4.04 -3.80
N SER A 297 70.79 -2.99 -4.13
CA SER A 297 72.10 -2.71 -3.53
C SER A 297 71.95 -2.41 -2.03
N ALA A 298 72.74 -3.03 -1.23
CA ALA A 298 72.82 -2.81 0.20
C ALA A 298 73.09 -1.34 0.55
N GLY A 299 72.31 -0.72 1.40
CA GLY A 299 72.68 0.55 2.03
C GLY A 299 71.60 1.54 2.39
N VAL A 300 70.33 1.25 2.23
CA VAL A 300 69.28 2.17 2.59
C VAL A 300 68.30 1.49 3.57
N ASN A 301 68.01 2.18 4.68
CA ASN A 301 66.92 1.79 5.57
C ASN A 301 65.63 1.79 4.76
N ALA A 302 65.22 0.64 4.23
CA ALA A 302 64.01 0.50 3.47
C ALA A 302 62.79 0.54 4.42
N THR A 303 62.04 1.59 4.40
CA THR A 303 60.74 1.62 5.02
C THR A 303 59.83 0.67 4.25
N LEU A 304 59.35 -0.40 4.93
CA LEU A 304 58.38 -1.31 4.33
C LEU A 304 57.05 -0.57 4.14
N THR A 305 56.70 -0.30 2.90
CA THR A 305 55.40 0.26 2.53
C THR A 305 54.46 -0.89 2.17
N LYS A 306 53.32 -0.92 2.78
CA LYS A 306 52.28 -1.89 2.46
C LYS A 306 51.30 -1.28 1.46
N TYR A 307 50.99 -2.02 0.44
CA TYR A 307 49.94 -1.64 -0.53
C TYR A 307 48.70 -2.49 -0.32
N ARG A 308 47.54 -1.83 -0.24
CA ARG A 308 46.25 -2.51 -0.28
C ARG A 308 45.82 -2.70 -1.73
N VAL A 309 45.49 -3.92 -2.10
CA VAL A 309 44.89 -4.22 -3.39
C VAL A 309 43.45 -3.78 -3.39
N ARG A 310 43.08 -2.85 -4.26
CA ARG A 310 41.71 -2.40 -4.44
C ARG A 310 41.29 -2.65 -5.88
N PRO A 311 40.15 -3.34 -6.13
CA PRO A 311 39.58 -3.41 -7.47
C PRO A 311 39.16 -2.01 -7.93
N GLY A 312 39.05 -1.79 -9.25
CA GLY A 312 38.41 -0.60 -9.80
C GLY A 312 37.01 -0.46 -9.20
N ASN A 313 36.65 0.73 -8.75
CA ASN A 313 35.38 0.94 -8.05
C ASN A 313 34.79 2.32 -8.32
N VAL A 314 33.49 2.45 -8.06
CA VAL A 314 32.76 3.72 -8.00
C VAL A 314 32.19 3.89 -6.60
N THR A 315 32.05 5.13 -6.15
CA THR A 315 31.45 5.42 -4.84
C THR A 315 29.96 5.63 -4.96
N ALA A 316 29.21 5.10 -4.00
CA ALA A 316 27.79 5.35 -3.82
C ALA A 316 27.49 5.47 -2.32
N LEU A 317 26.42 6.17 -1.96
CA LEU A 317 25.99 6.33 -0.58
C LEU A 317 25.33 5.03 -0.09
N PRO A 318 25.86 4.38 0.96
CA PRO A 318 25.21 3.20 1.53
C PRO A 318 23.98 3.62 2.34
N CYS A 319 22.83 3.08 2.01
CA CYS A 319 21.57 3.43 2.64
C CYS A 319 20.82 2.20 3.12
N ILE A 320 20.00 2.37 4.18
CA ILE A 320 19.10 1.35 4.70
C ILE A 320 17.66 1.87 4.75
N LYS A 321 16.71 1.05 4.34
CA LYS A 321 15.27 1.38 4.34
C LYS A 321 14.69 1.30 5.75
N PHE A 322 13.89 2.32 6.15
CA PHE A 322 13.13 2.31 7.41
C PHE A 322 11.64 2.41 7.22
#